data_dc8499590d70a525a352df3ae2e165e8
#
_entry.id   dc8499590d70a525a352df3ae2e165e8
#
_cell.length_a   1.000
_cell.length_b   1.000
_cell.length_c   1.000
_cell.angle_alpha   90.00
_cell.angle_beta   90.00
_cell.angle_gamma   90.00
#
_symmetry.space_group_name_H-M   'P 1'
#
loop_
_entity.id
_entity.type
_entity.pdbx_description
1 polymer ?
#
loop_
_entity_poly.entity_id
_entity_poly.type
_entity_poly.pdbx_seq_one_letter_code
_entity_poly.pdbx_strand_id
1 'polypeptide(L)'
;MSAIRRLSAALAVSIFSAGAAVAEPTTIGAVDKVQAQVSAAQAGQTRELAVNSDLYFRDRCRSGDGARLQATLKDGTQLTLGEHATLVIDEFVYDPTTSRGKLAVRIAKGAFLYVGGLIERAPGAKVLISTPAAAIGVRGTTVWGGPIDKGFGVLALSGEVTVTGRRGTVTLKQGEGTMLFADRKPGKVVTWPAAKVNRALATIAFGNPPGGQ
;
A
#
# COMPACT_ATOMS: atom_id res chain seq x y z
N MET A 1 81.31 12.13 -29.65
CA MET A 1 80.75 12.11 -28.32
C MET A 1 79.28 12.44 -28.45
N SER A 2 78.39 11.45 -28.59
CA SER A 2 76.95 11.61 -28.85
C SER A 2 76.19 11.37 -27.55
N ALA A 3 75.43 12.38 -27.09
CA ALA A 3 74.56 12.29 -25.92
C ALA A 3 73.16 11.86 -26.38
N ILE A 4 72.76 10.65 -25.99
CA ILE A 4 71.40 10.12 -26.23
C ILE A 4 70.50 10.65 -25.12
N ARG A 5 69.53 11.53 -25.47
CA ARG A 5 68.43 11.96 -24.56
C ARG A 5 67.34 10.90 -24.59
N ARG A 6 67.10 10.25 -23.48
CA ARG A 6 65.95 9.33 -23.26
C ARG A 6 64.71 10.17 -22.90
N LEU A 7 63.71 10.15 -23.75
CA LEU A 7 62.40 10.73 -23.53
C LEU A 7 61.53 9.69 -22.79
N SER A 8 61.23 9.92 -21.53
CA SER A 8 60.30 9.10 -20.76
C SER A 8 58.86 9.66 -20.96
N ALA A 9 58.04 8.93 -21.69
CA ALA A 9 56.62 9.25 -21.84
C ALA A 9 55.85 8.64 -20.63
N ALA A 10 55.35 9.50 -19.76
CA ALA A 10 54.44 9.11 -18.69
C ALA A 10 53.02 8.94 -19.24
N LEU A 11 52.51 7.71 -19.26
CA LEU A 11 51.16 7.38 -19.66
C LEU A 11 50.22 7.65 -18.44
N ALA A 12 49.47 8.74 -18.49
CA ALA A 12 48.44 9.05 -17.47
C ALA A 12 47.20 8.22 -17.78
N VAL A 13 46.93 7.18 -16.96
CA VAL A 13 45.69 6.41 -17.02
C VAL A 13 44.65 7.17 -16.25
N SER A 14 43.71 7.83 -16.95
CA SER A 14 42.53 8.44 -16.36
C SER A 14 41.49 7.36 -16.05
N ILE A 15 41.33 7.03 -14.75
CA ILE A 15 40.25 6.13 -14.28
C ILE A 15 38.96 6.93 -14.31
N PHE A 16 38.13 6.71 -15.31
CA PHE A 16 36.77 7.23 -15.39
C PHE A 16 35.90 6.39 -14.44
N SER A 17 35.66 6.91 -13.24
CA SER A 17 34.68 6.32 -12.31
C SER A 17 33.29 6.60 -12.86
N ALA A 18 32.67 5.62 -13.51
CA ALA A 18 31.27 5.68 -13.88
C ALA A 18 30.42 5.57 -12.60
N GLY A 19 30.04 6.71 -12.03
CA GLY A 19 29.05 6.77 -10.97
C GLY A 19 27.72 6.22 -11.50
N ALA A 20 27.24 5.10 -10.94
CA ALA A 20 25.92 4.60 -11.23
C ALA A 20 24.92 5.69 -10.80
N ALA A 21 24.23 6.30 -11.76
CA ALA A 21 23.12 7.20 -11.48
C ALA A 21 22.01 6.40 -10.79
N VAL A 22 21.83 6.58 -9.50
CA VAL A 22 20.69 6.05 -8.76
C VAL A 22 19.48 6.86 -9.25
N ALA A 23 18.55 6.20 -9.93
CA ALA A 23 17.32 6.85 -10.36
C ALA A 23 16.57 7.42 -9.13
N GLU A 24 16.19 8.68 -9.20
CA GLU A 24 15.39 9.34 -8.16
C GLU A 24 14.08 8.57 -7.93
N PRO A 25 13.69 8.33 -6.67
CA PRO A 25 12.47 7.61 -6.38
C PRO A 25 11.24 8.40 -6.85
N THR A 26 10.34 7.73 -7.57
CA THR A 26 9.11 8.38 -8.09
C THR A 26 8.10 8.57 -6.98
N THR A 27 7.81 9.83 -6.62
CA THR A 27 6.75 10.19 -5.67
C THR A 27 5.38 9.88 -6.26
N ILE A 28 4.57 9.12 -5.52
CA ILE A 28 3.21 8.69 -5.92
C ILE A 28 2.11 9.21 -4.99
N GLY A 29 2.44 9.84 -3.89
CA GLY A 29 1.52 10.37 -2.90
C GLY A 29 2.23 10.97 -1.72
N ALA A 30 1.48 11.36 -0.70
CA ALA A 30 2.00 11.91 0.54
C ALA A 30 1.24 11.37 1.77
N VAL A 31 1.88 11.47 2.92
CA VAL A 31 1.34 11.09 4.22
C VAL A 31 0.49 12.23 4.78
N ASP A 32 -0.77 11.96 5.08
CA ASP A 32 -1.70 12.93 5.65
C ASP A 32 -1.66 12.95 7.18
N LYS A 33 -1.61 11.73 7.78
CA LYS A 33 -1.63 11.55 9.23
C LYS A 33 -0.74 10.39 9.65
N VAL A 34 -0.06 10.56 10.77
CA VAL A 34 0.71 9.52 11.47
C VAL A 34 0.37 9.54 12.94
N GLN A 35 0.21 8.37 13.52
CA GLN A 35 0.15 8.14 14.96
C GLN A 35 1.19 7.10 15.31
N ALA A 36 2.01 7.38 16.31
CA ALA A 36 3.14 6.55 16.74
C ALA A 36 4.12 6.22 15.59
N GLN A 37 4.91 5.15 15.71
CA GLN A 37 6.00 4.86 14.80
C GLN A 37 5.53 4.18 13.51
N VAL A 38 5.77 4.85 12.38
CA VAL A 38 5.53 4.31 11.04
C VAL A 38 6.79 4.52 10.19
N SER A 39 7.15 3.52 9.41
CA SER A 39 8.31 3.58 8.52
C SER A 39 7.97 3.13 7.10
N ALA A 40 8.75 3.59 6.13
CA ALA A 40 8.77 3.08 4.77
C ALA A 40 10.16 2.58 4.40
N ALA A 41 10.21 1.47 3.68
CA ALA A 41 11.44 0.91 3.16
C ALA A 41 11.38 0.78 1.64
N GLN A 42 12.43 1.24 0.95
CA GLN A 42 12.58 1.14 -0.51
C GLN A 42 14.06 0.93 -0.84
N ALA A 43 14.37 0.07 -1.80
CA ALA A 43 15.74 -0.20 -2.27
C ALA A 43 16.78 -0.45 -1.15
N GLY A 44 16.37 -1.10 -0.06
CA GLY A 44 17.23 -1.41 1.08
C GLY A 44 17.37 -0.28 2.11
N GLN A 45 16.85 0.90 1.84
CA GLN A 45 16.85 2.03 2.78
C GLN A 45 15.51 2.10 3.52
N THR A 46 15.57 2.37 4.82
CA THR A 46 14.39 2.57 5.67
C THR A 46 14.38 4.02 6.17
N ARG A 47 13.21 4.65 6.09
CA ARG A 47 12.97 6.00 6.63
C ARG A 47 11.75 6.01 7.54
N GLU A 48 11.73 6.85 8.52
CA GLU A 48 10.54 7.14 9.32
C GLU A 48 9.59 8.03 8.51
N LEU A 49 8.30 7.78 8.65
CA LEU A 49 7.25 8.58 8.02
C LEU A 49 6.66 9.55 9.03
N ALA A 50 6.56 10.82 8.64
CA ALA A 50 5.86 11.87 9.33
C ALA A 50 4.77 12.47 8.43
N VAL A 51 3.94 13.35 8.96
CA VAL A 51 2.98 14.13 8.15
C VAL A 51 3.75 14.90 7.07
N ASN A 52 3.20 14.91 5.85
CA ASN A 52 3.80 15.45 4.63
C ASN A 52 5.02 14.68 4.08
N SER A 53 5.40 13.53 4.66
CA SER A 53 6.41 12.68 4.02
C SER A 53 5.93 12.18 2.67
N ASP A 54 6.80 12.22 1.67
CA ASP A 54 6.52 11.60 0.37
C ASP A 54 6.37 10.08 0.48
N LEU A 55 5.42 9.53 -0.29
CA LEU A 55 5.35 8.11 -0.58
C LEU A 55 5.90 7.86 -1.98
N TYR A 56 6.79 6.89 -2.07
CA TYR A 56 7.42 6.50 -3.32
C TYR A 56 6.87 5.19 -3.87
N PHE A 57 6.95 5.06 -5.18
CA PHE A 57 6.64 3.80 -5.85
C PHE A 57 7.48 2.66 -5.25
N ARG A 58 6.83 1.54 -4.94
CA ARG A 58 7.41 0.36 -4.26
C ARG A 58 7.80 0.57 -2.80
N ASP A 59 7.37 1.64 -2.16
CA ASP A 59 7.48 1.73 -0.71
C ASP A 59 6.81 0.55 -0.02
N ARG A 60 7.51 0.02 0.98
CA ARG A 60 6.97 -0.91 1.95
C ARG A 60 6.72 -0.17 3.25
N CYS A 61 5.48 0.26 3.46
CA CYS A 61 5.07 0.93 4.68
C CYS A 61 4.81 -0.08 5.80
N ARG A 62 5.28 0.21 7.01
CA ARG A 62 5.08 -0.60 8.22
C ARG A 62 4.67 0.30 9.38
N SER A 63 3.63 -0.12 10.08
CA SER A 63 3.19 0.49 11.34
C SER A 63 3.58 -0.38 12.53
N GLY A 64 4.03 0.24 13.61
CA GLY A 64 4.37 -0.39 14.89
C GLY A 64 3.17 -0.52 15.84
N ASP A 65 3.48 -0.63 17.13
CA ASP A 65 2.50 -0.75 18.20
C ASP A 65 1.66 0.52 18.33
N GLY A 66 0.34 0.39 18.38
CA GLY A 66 -0.59 1.50 18.47
C GLY A 66 -0.52 2.49 17.29
N ALA A 67 0.30 2.18 16.26
CA ALA A 67 0.55 3.09 15.17
C ALA A 67 -0.57 3.09 14.12
N ARG A 68 -0.73 4.24 13.46
CA ARG A 68 -1.66 4.46 12.34
C ARG A 68 -0.97 5.30 11.27
N LEU A 69 -1.27 5.00 10.04
CA LEU A 69 -0.85 5.78 8.87
C LEU A 69 -2.07 6.10 8.03
N GLN A 70 -2.23 7.33 7.62
CA GLN A 70 -3.12 7.72 6.52
C GLN A 70 -2.31 8.44 5.46
N ALA A 71 -2.52 8.06 4.20
CA ALA A 71 -1.83 8.66 3.07
C ALA A 71 -2.76 8.79 1.89
N THR A 72 -2.54 9.83 1.08
CA THR A 72 -3.27 10.09 -0.16
C THR A 72 -2.33 9.97 -1.36
N LEU A 73 -2.71 9.14 -2.32
CA LEU A 73 -2.00 8.99 -3.58
C LEU A 73 -2.37 10.12 -4.56
N LYS A 74 -1.58 10.30 -5.62
CA LYS A 74 -1.78 11.39 -6.61
C LYS A 74 -3.13 11.35 -7.34
N ASP A 75 -3.79 10.19 -7.39
CA ASP A 75 -5.14 10.04 -7.94
C ASP A 75 -6.26 10.32 -6.92
N GLY A 76 -5.91 10.72 -5.69
CA GLY A 76 -6.84 10.93 -4.60
C GLY A 76 -7.25 9.65 -3.85
N THR A 77 -6.70 8.49 -4.20
CA THR A 77 -6.89 7.26 -3.40
C THR A 77 -6.34 7.47 -2.00
N GLN A 78 -7.15 7.14 -0.97
CA GLN A 78 -6.68 7.17 0.42
C GLN A 78 -6.44 5.76 0.94
N LEU A 79 -5.30 5.59 1.59
CA LEU A 79 -4.88 4.36 2.24
C LEU A 79 -4.69 4.61 3.73
N THR A 80 -5.40 3.86 4.58
CA THR A 80 -5.17 3.92 6.04
C THR A 80 -4.70 2.56 6.52
N LEU A 81 -3.68 2.54 7.37
CA LEU A 81 -3.16 1.34 8.04
C LEU A 81 -3.46 1.39 9.52
N GLY A 82 -3.87 0.26 10.08
CA GLY A 82 -3.91 0.00 11.51
C GLY A 82 -2.53 -0.33 12.06
N GLU A 83 -2.47 -0.70 13.32
CA GLU A 83 -1.23 -1.17 13.96
C GLU A 83 -0.74 -2.49 13.38
N HIS A 84 0.57 -2.75 13.49
CA HIS A 84 1.23 -3.96 12.99
C HIS A 84 0.94 -4.29 11.54
N ALA A 85 0.56 -3.30 10.75
CA ALA A 85 0.25 -3.48 9.33
C ALA A 85 1.50 -3.37 8.45
N THR A 86 1.44 -4.04 7.32
CA THR A 86 2.44 -3.93 6.26
C THR A 86 1.75 -3.82 4.91
N LEU A 87 2.03 -2.72 4.22
CA LEU A 87 1.51 -2.41 2.89
C LEU A 87 2.68 -2.20 1.92
N VAL A 88 2.53 -2.69 0.68
CA VAL A 88 3.44 -2.40 -0.43
C VAL A 88 2.62 -1.90 -1.61
N ILE A 89 3.08 -0.84 -2.26
CA ILE A 89 2.47 -0.33 -3.49
C ILE A 89 3.19 -0.98 -4.67
N ASP A 90 2.59 -2.04 -5.20
CA ASP A 90 3.22 -2.88 -6.24
C ASP A 90 3.10 -2.27 -7.65
N GLU A 91 2.00 -1.55 -7.93
CA GLU A 91 1.77 -0.82 -9.19
C GLU A 91 1.06 0.49 -8.91
N PHE A 92 1.53 1.57 -9.49
CA PHE A 92 0.84 2.85 -9.54
C PHE A 92 1.16 3.53 -10.87
N VAL A 93 0.17 3.56 -11.74
CA VAL A 93 0.20 4.31 -13.00
C VAL A 93 -1.01 5.22 -13.00
N TYR A 94 -0.81 6.50 -13.22
CA TYR A 94 -1.88 7.49 -13.21
C TYR A 94 -1.60 8.59 -14.21
N ASP A 95 -2.56 8.82 -15.11
CA ASP A 95 -2.59 9.94 -16.04
C ASP A 95 -3.64 10.95 -15.54
N PRO A 96 -3.23 12.12 -15.02
CA PRO A 96 -4.14 13.11 -14.50
C PRO A 96 -5.06 13.74 -15.55
N THR A 97 -4.66 13.68 -16.84
CA THR A 97 -5.46 14.26 -17.94
C THR A 97 -6.68 13.40 -18.26
N THR A 98 -6.52 12.09 -18.22
CA THR A 98 -7.58 11.13 -18.58
C THR A 98 -8.16 10.40 -17.38
N SER A 99 -7.59 10.58 -16.20
CA SER A 99 -7.85 9.80 -14.97
C SER A 99 -7.65 8.29 -15.15
N ARG A 100 -7.03 7.86 -16.25
CA ARG A 100 -6.74 6.44 -16.50
C ARG A 100 -5.54 6.01 -15.68
N GLY A 101 -5.57 4.75 -15.26
CA GLY A 101 -4.46 4.22 -14.50
C GLY A 101 -4.66 2.79 -14.02
N LYS A 102 -3.70 2.36 -13.19
CA LYS A 102 -3.69 1.09 -12.51
C LYS A 102 -3.15 1.29 -11.11
N LEU A 103 -3.74 0.62 -10.15
CA LEU A 103 -3.25 0.58 -8.78
C LEU A 103 -3.25 -0.87 -8.30
N ALA A 104 -2.10 -1.35 -7.86
CA ALA A 104 -2.00 -2.62 -7.14
C ALA A 104 -1.33 -2.38 -5.79
N VAL A 105 -2.03 -2.78 -4.73
CA VAL A 105 -1.58 -2.68 -3.35
C VAL A 105 -1.56 -4.07 -2.74
N ARG A 106 -0.51 -4.39 -2.01
CA ARG A 106 -0.41 -5.64 -1.27
C ARG A 106 -0.38 -5.37 0.22
N ILE A 107 -1.37 -5.92 0.91
CA ILE A 107 -1.45 -5.93 2.37
C ILE A 107 -0.90 -7.27 2.85
N ALA A 108 0.31 -7.26 3.36
CA ALA A 108 0.93 -8.49 3.87
C ALA A 108 0.44 -8.85 5.27
N LYS A 109 0.04 -7.86 6.07
CA LYS A 109 -0.37 -8.01 7.47
C LYS A 109 -1.17 -6.80 7.94
N GLY A 110 -1.99 -6.97 8.97
CA GLY A 110 -2.69 -5.90 9.69
C GLY A 110 -4.00 -5.46 9.04
N ALA A 111 -4.63 -4.47 9.64
CA ALA A 111 -5.86 -3.87 9.12
C ALA A 111 -5.56 -2.70 8.18
N PHE A 112 -6.45 -2.50 7.21
CA PHE A 112 -6.39 -1.39 6.29
C PHE A 112 -7.78 -0.85 5.97
N LEU A 113 -7.84 0.41 5.57
CA LEU A 113 -8.97 1.02 4.88
C LEU A 113 -8.47 1.56 3.54
N TYR A 114 -9.21 1.29 2.50
CA TYR A 114 -9.02 1.81 1.16
C TYR A 114 -10.23 2.66 0.78
N VAL A 115 -9.98 3.88 0.31
CA VAL A 115 -11.01 4.76 -0.27
C VAL A 115 -10.58 5.08 -1.68
N GLY A 116 -11.40 4.72 -2.66
CA GLY A 116 -11.09 4.85 -4.08
C GLY A 116 -10.94 6.28 -4.56
N GLY A 117 -9.94 6.50 -5.42
CA GLY A 117 -9.63 7.76 -6.08
C GLY A 117 -10.17 7.87 -7.51
N LEU A 118 -9.50 8.70 -8.31
CA LEU A 118 -9.90 8.97 -9.70
C LEU A 118 -9.65 7.79 -10.65
N ILE A 119 -8.62 6.98 -10.39
CA ILE A 119 -8.35 5.78 -11.20
C ILE A 119 -9.59 4.89 -11.27
N GLU A 120 -10.28 4.63 -10.14
CA GLU A 120 -11.46 3.75 -10.12
C GLU A 120 -12.64 4.25 -10.97
N ARG A 121 -12.73 5.56 -11.19
CA ARG A 121 -13.82 6.20 -11.94
C ARG A 121 -13.63 6.11 -13.44
N ALA A 122 -12.41 5.84 -13.91
CA ALA A 122 -12.10 5.76 -15.32
C ALA A 122 -12.62 4.46 -15.95
N PRO A 123 -13.10 4.48 -17.21
CA PRO A 123 -13.45 3.26 -17.93
C PRO A 123 -12.25 2.31 -18.02
N GLY A 124 -12.46 1.01 -17.71
CA GLY A 124 -11.41 0.01 -17.73
C GLY A 124 -10.42 0.09 -16.57
N ALA A 125 -10.75 0.82 -15.51
CA ALA A 125 -9.95 0.90 -14.30
C ALA A 125 -9.61 -0.49 -13.73
N LYS A 126 -8.37 -0.62 -13.25
CA LYS A 126 -7.90 -1.84 -12.59
C LYS A 126 -7.29 -1.47 -11.25
N VAL A 127 -8.05 -1.69 -10.20
CA VAL A 127 -7.55 -1.56 -8.83
C VAL A 127 -7.64 -2.92 -8.13
N LEU A 128 -6.50 -3.36 -7.61
CA LEU A 128 -6.33 -4.65 -6.99
C LEU A 128 -5.67 -4.49 -5.61
N ILE A 129 -6.31 -5.02 -4.58
CA ILE A 129 -5.72 -5.15 -3.25
C ILE A 129 -5.47 -6.63 -3.00
N SER A 130 -4.20 -7.02 -2.90
CA SER A 130 -3.79 -8.38 -2.62
C SER A 130 -3.57 -8.58 -1.13
N THR A 131 -4.06 -9.69 -0.60
CA THR A 131 -3.79 -10.16 0.77
C THR A 131 -3.24 -11.58 0.71
N PRO A 132 -2.69 -12.15 1.80
CA PRO A 132 -2.23 -13.54 1.80
C PRO A 132 -3.34 -14.57 1.48
N ALA A 133 -4.60 -14.22 1.72
CA ALA A 133 -5.73 -15.13 1.57
C ALA A 133 -6.60 -14.90 0.32
N ALA A 134 -6.59 -13.69 -0.24
CA ALA A 134 -7.45 -13.32 -1.36
C ALA A 134 -6.93 -12.11 -2.15
N ALA A 135 -7.38 -12.00 -3.39
CA ALA A 135 -7.32 -10.80 -4.20
C ALA A 135 -8.67 -10.06 -4.11
N ILE A 136 -8.63 -8.76 -3.88
CA ILE A 136 -9.79 -7.90 -3.69
C ILE A 136 -9.80 -6.90 -4.85
N GLY A 137 -10.74 -7.05 -5.75
CA GLY A 137 -11.03 -6.10 -6.81
C GLY A 137 -12.05 -5.08 -6.32
N VAL A 138 -11.80 -3.79 -6.57
CA VAL A 138 -12.64 -2.70 -6.08
C VAL A 138 -13.13 -1.83 -7.23
N ARG A 139 -14.34 -1.30 -7.10
CA ARG A 139 -14.94 -0.41 -8.10
C ARG A 139 -15.84 0.63 -7.44
N GLY A 140 -15.35 1.87 -7.38
CA GLY A 140 -16.08 2.99 -6.78
C GLY A 140 -16.34 2.79 -5.29
N THR A 141 -15.32 2.33 -4.52
CA THR A 141 -15.55 1.71 -3.23
C THR A 141 -14.78 2.34 -2.08
N THR A 142 -15.32 2.07 -0.89
CA THR A 142 -14.57 2.11 0.37
C THR A 142 -14.57 0.70 0.95
N VAL A 143 -13.40 0.10 1.12
CA VAL A 143 -13.26 -1.25 1.65
C VAL A 143 -12.33 -1.27 2.86
N TRP A 144 -12.79 -1.91 3.91
CA TRP A 144 -11.99 -2.29 5.06
C TRP A 144 -11.59 -3.76 4.95
N GLY A 145 -10.35 -4.08 5.34
CA GLY A 145 -9.89 -5.46 5.51
C GLY A 145 -8.93 -5.56 6.69
N GLY A 146 -9.01 -6.68 7.40
CA GLY A 146 -8.13 -6.85 8.55
C GLY A 146 -8.46 -8.03 9.45
N PRO A 147 -7.62 -8.25 10.49
CA PRO A 147 -7.88 -9.23 11.53
C PRO A 147 -9.16 -8.90 12.30
N ILE A 148 -10.06 -9.87 12.39
CA ILE A 148 -11.30 -9.77 13.15
C ILE A 148 -11.83 -11.18 13.45
N ASP A 149 -12.43 -11.39 14.63
CA ASP A 149 -13.08 -12.67 15.00
C ASP A 149 -12.19 -13.90 14.77
N LYS A 150 -10.90 -13.84 15.15
CA LYS A 150 -9.89 -14.90 14.98
C LYS A 150 -9.60 -15.28 13.51
N GLY A 151 -9.90 -14.40 12.55
CA GLY A 151 -9.64 -14.58 11.13
C GLY A 151 -9.30 -13.25 10.45
N PHE A 152 -9.38 -13.22 9.13
CA PHE A 152 -9.24 -12.01 8.34
C PHE A 152 -10.58 -11.70 7.64
N GLY A 153 -11.13 -10.52 7.88
CA GLY A 153 -12.38 -10.08 7.29
C GLY A 153 -12.18 -9.07 6.18
N VAL A 154 -13.16 -9.01 5.27
CA VAL A 154 -13.32 -7.94 4.28
C VAL A 154 -14.73 -7.40 4.38
N LEU A 155 -14.88 -6.08 4.41
CA LEU A 155 -16.14 -5.36 4.52
C LEU A 155 -16.21 -4.28 3.44
N ALA A 156 -17.25 -4.28 2.62
CA ALA A 156 -17.57 -3.20 1.71
C ALA A 156 -18.35 -2.11 2.47
N LEU A 157 -17.72 -0.96 2.69
CA LEU A 157 -18.36 0.19 3.33
C LEU A 157 -19.18 1.02 2.34
N SER A 158 -18.76 1.03 1.06
CA SER A 158 -19.52 1.59 -0.05
C SER A 158 -19.16 0.88 -1.35
N GLY A 159 -20.00 1.00 -2.40
CA GLY A 159 -19.76 0.42 -3.72
C GLY A 159 -19.84 -1.11 -3.76
N GLU A 160 -19.11 -1.71 -4.69
CA GLU A 160 -19.06 -3.15 -4.91
C GLU A 160 -17.63 -3.69 -4.85
N VAL A 161 -17.42 -4.76 -4.11
CA VAL A 161 -16.12 -5.39 -3.88
C VAL A 161 -16.16 -6.84 -4.32
N THR A 162 -15.26 -7.23 -5.21
CA THR A 162 -15.09 -8.63 -5.62
C THR A 162 -13.93 -9.26 -4.85
N VAL A 163 -14.18 -10.33 -4.12
CA VAL A 163 -13.18 -11.03 -3.31
C VAL A 163 -12.93 -12.41 -3.90
N THR A 164 -11.72 -12.62 -4.43
CA THR A 164 -11.30 -13.87 -5.07
C THR A 164 -10.28 -14.59 -4.20
N GLY A 165 -10.70 -15.65 -3.54
CA GLY A 165 -9.85 -16.59 -2.83
C GLY A 165 -9.39 -17.74 -3.75
N ARG A 166 -8.59 -18.67 -3.20
CA ARG A 166 -8.05 -19.80 -4.00
C ARG A 166 -9.12 -20.70 -4.62
N ARG A 167 -10.29 -20.82 -4.01
CA ARG A 167 -11.34 -21.80 -4.43
C ARG A 167 -12.68 -21.14 -4.74
N GLY A 168 -12.67 -19.86 -5.09
CA GLY A 168 -13.89 -19.18 -5.53
C GLY A 168 -13.88 -17.69 -5.28
N THR A 169 -14.90 -17.05 -5.80
CA THR A 169 -15.11 -15.61 -5.78
C THR A 169 -16.46 -15.31 -5.14
N VAL A 170 -16.53 -14.22 -4.40
CA VAL A 170 -17.76 -13.62 -3.89
C VAL A 170 -17.77 -12.14 -4.19
N THR A 171 -18.96 -11.57 -4.32
CA THR A 171 -19.16 -10.12 -4.48
C THR A 171 -19.84 -9.60 -3.23
N LEU A 172 -19.34 -8.50 -2.69
CA LEU A 172 -19.86 -7.80 -1.53
C LEU A 172 -20.47 -6.48 -1.99
N LYS A 173 -21.68 -6.20 -1.53
CA LYS A 173 -22.33 -4.89 -1.64
C LYS A 173 -22.13 -4.09 -0.35
N GLN A 174 -22.50 -2.82 -0.38
CA GLN A 174 -22.42 -1.95 0.78
C GLN A 174 -23.02 -2.59 2.04
N GLY A 175 -22.28 -2.56 3.15
CA GLY A 175 -22.63 -3.16 4.43
C GLY A 175 -22.39 -4.67 4.53
N GLU A 176 -22.04 -5.32 3.42
CA GLU A 176 -21.74 -6.75 3.40
C GLU A 176 -20.26 -7.02 3.63
N GLY A 177 -19.99 -8.14 4.28
CA GLY A 177 -18.63 -8.62 4.49
C GLY A 177 -18.54 -10.15 4.44
N THR A 178 -17.30 -10.61 4.32
CA THR A 178 -16.94 -12.02 4.32
C THR A 178 -15.69 -12.27 5.16
N MET A 179 -15.51 -13.52 5.58
CA MET A 179 -14.27 -13.97 6.21
C MET A 179 -13.39 -14.69 5.19
N LEU A 180 -12.09 -14.44 5.25
CA LEU A 180 -11.10 -15.07 4.36
C LEU A 180 -10.41 -16.23 5.05
N PHE A 181 -10.11 -17.25 4.27
CA PHE A 181 -9.39 -18.45 4.68
C PHE A 181 -8.33 -18.79 3.65
N ALA A 182 -7.12 -19.12 4.10
CA ALA A 182 -5.97 -19.33 3.21
C ALA A 182 -6.19 -20.38 2.12
N ASP A 183 -6.88 -21.47 2.45
CA ASP A 183 -7.01 -22.63 1.57
C ASP A 183 -8.47 -22.95 1.15
N ARG A 184 -9.39 -22.03 1.40
CA ARG A 184 -10.82 -22.21 1.10
C ARG A 184 -11.32 -21.07 0.22
N LYS A 185 -12.54 -21.22 -0.29
CA LYS A 185 -13.28 -20.08 -0.84
C LYS A 185 -13.60 -19.08 0.28
N PRO A 186 -13.79 -17.79 -0.04
CA PRO A 186 -14.31 -16.82 0.91
C PRO A 186 -15.56 -17.35 1.62
N GLY A 187 -15.77 -16.96 2.86
CA GLY A 187 -16.94 -17.34 3.65
C GLY A 187 -18.26 -16.84 3.07
N LYS A 188 -19.36 -17.12 3.75
CA LYS A 188 -20.66 -16.55 3.38
C LYS A 188 -20.61 -15.03 3.38
N VAL A 189 -21.24 -14.42 2.38
CA VAL A 189 -21.51 -12.98 2.35
C VAL A 189 -22.67 -12.71 3.29
N VAL A 190 -22.47 -11.82 4.23
CA VAL A 190 -23.48 -11.42 5.21
C VAL A 190 -23.38 -9.92 5.49
N THR A 191 -24.51 -9.29 5.78
CA THR A 191 -24.52 -7.92 6.32
C THR A 191 -23.91 -7.95 7.72
N TRP A 192 -22.86 -7.15 7.96
CA TRP A 192 -22.23 -7.11 9.27
C TRP A 192 -23.06 -6.25 10.24
N PRO A 193 -23.33 -6.75 11.47
CA PRO A 193 -23.97 -5.96 12.52
C PRO A 193 -23.12 -4.73 12.85
N ALA A 194 -23.76 -3.63 13.26
CA ALA A 194 -23.10 -2.37 13.59
C ALA A 194 -21.95 -2.55 14.61
N ALA A 195 -22.14 -3.39 15.62
CA ALA A 195 -21.08 -3.70 16.59
C ALA A 195 -19.83 -4.31 15.95
N LYS A 196 -19.97 -5.16 14.92
CA LYS A 196 -18.83 -5.73 14.19
C LYS A 196 -18.17 -4.70 13.28
N VAL A 197 -18.96 -3.88 12.59
CA VAL A 197 -18.47 -2.76 11.77
C VAL A 197 -17.67 -1.79 12.64
N ASN A 198 -18.17 -1.41 13.81
CA ASN A 198 -17.48 -0.50 14.74
C ASN A 198 -16.15 -1.09 15.21
N ARG A 199 -16.08 -2.38 15.55
CA ARG A 199 -14.80 -3.04 15.90
C ARG A 199 -13.82 -3.04 14.71
N ALA A 200 -14.30 -3.28 13.49
CA ALA A 200 -13.48 -3.21 12.30
C ALA A 200 -12.88 -1.79 12.11
N LEU A 201 -13.71 -0.76 12.17
CA LEU A 201 -13.28 0.62 12.00
C LEU A 201 -12.36 1.10 13.13
N ALA A 202 -12.54 0.64 14.35
CA ALA A 202 -11.67 0.95 15.48
C ALA A 202 -10.21 0.52 15.24
N THR A 203 -9.98 -0.53 14.43
CA THR A 203 -8.61 -0.99 14.10
C THR A 203 -7.80 0.00 13.27
N ILE A 204 -8.45 0.94 12.59
CA ILE A 204 -7.81 1.94 11.73
C ILE A 204 -8.09 3.38 12.20
N ALA A 205 -8.87 3.57 13.25
CA ALA A 205 -9.18 4.88 13.79
C ALA A 205 -7.96 5.53 14.45
N PHE A 206 -7.78 6.82 14.20
CA PHE A 206 -6.82 7.66 14.89
C PHE A 206 -7.41 8.09 16.25
N GLY A 207 -6.57 8.28 17.25
CA GLY A 207 -6.97 8.53 18.63
C GLY A 207 -6.53 7.40 19.54
N ASN A 208 -7.04 7.31 20.77
CA ASN A 208 -6.57 6.34 21.77
C ASN A 208 -6.48 4.92 21.19
N PRO A 209 -5.32 4.22 21.35
CA PRO A 209 -5.21 2.82 20.96
C PRO A 209 -6.25 2.00 21.73
N PRO A 210 -6.90 1.00 21.12
CA PRO A 210 -7.72 0.05 21.85
C PRO A 210 -6.78 -0.76 22.77
N GLY A 211 -6.82 -0.53 24.09
CA GLY A 211 -6.09 -1.36 25.05
C GLY A 211 -5.31 -0.64 26.14
N GLY A 212 -5.68 0.56 26.52
CA GLY A 212 -5.16 1.25 27.71
C GLY A 212 -6.22 1.35 28.80
N GLN A 213 -6.56 0.26 29.45
CA GLN A 213 -7.05 0.18 30.85
C GLN A 213 -6.61 -1.15 31.43
#